data_f7b22ab2de64d944b6053f816fbd8c4c
#
_entry.id   f7b22ab2de64d944b6053f816fbd8c4c
#
_cell.length_a   1.000
_cell.length_b   1.000
_cell.length_c   1.000
_cell.angle_alpha   90.00
_cell.angle_beta   90.00
_cell.angle_gamma   90.00
#
_symmetry.space_group_name_H-M   'P 1'
#
loop_
_entity.id
_entity.type
_entity.pdbx_description
1 polymer ?
#
loop_
_entity_poly.entity_id
_entity_poly.type
_entity_poly.pdbx_seq_one_letter_code
_entity_poly.pdbx_strand_id
1 'polypeptide(L)'
;YRRERTLALRSSSSALYNNLAVLCAPARPPRAFGAVHGTTLSLLGTEGPPRQLPARGGGSALSTPLLTQAAWCQLPARVLLVLTSQRGVQMYEADGSTLVFWHALDVPEHPAAHSAFARGIAAAGERFICVGTSSGAVLVFDIPPKGTNVTLSEVLEQHRDPVTDIAAEQGQAPDGAGDLVTADDSGTLCLWSTGEEFTLLGKIPGSGCTCSSVTLWNGIVAAGYGNGQIRLWEAGTGQLRAQVSAHARWIYALDLAPLTGKLLSGAEDSFVHVWKLSRNPDTDDVEIQHCHAECVTDTQVCGARFCDPAGDTFAVSGYDLGEILCYGPA
;
A
#
# COMPACT_ATOMS: atom_id res chain seq x y z
N TYR A 1 -18.70 5.67 12.50
CA TYR A 1 -18.92 5.03 11.18
C TYR A 1 -19.99 3.95 11.29
N ARG A 2 -20.72 3.74 10.20
CA ARG A 2 -21.65 2.64 10.03
C ARG A 2 -21.53 2.05 8.63
N ARG A 3 -21.86 0.78 8.48
CA ARG A 3 -21.89 0.12 7.17
C ARG A 3 -23.02 0.72 6.33
N GLU A 4 -22.70 1.25 5.15
CA GLU A 4 -23.66 1.89 4.27
C GLU A 4 -24.05 1.02 3.10
N ARG A 5 -23.07 0.40 2.45
CA ARG A 5 -23.28 -0.41 1.25
C ARG A 5 -22.23 -1.51 1.09
N THR A 6 -22.53 -2.45 0.21
CA THR A 6 -21.57 -3.46 -0.27
C THR A 6 -21.46 -3.38 -1.79
N LEU A 7 -20.27 -3.70 -2.29
CA LEU A 7 -20.01 -3.80 -3.72
C LEU A 7 -19.66 -5.25 -4.03
N ALA A 8 -20.50 -5.92 -4.82
CA ALA A 8 -20.28 -7.31 -5.18
C ALA A 8 -19.04 -7.47 -6.08
N LEU A 9 -18.19 -8.42 -5.76
CA LEU A 9 -17.08 -8.87 -6.58
C LEU A 9 -17.52 -10.04 -7.46
N ARG A 10 -16.90 -10.22 -8.62
CA ARG A 10 -17.12 -11.41 -9.46
C ARG A 10 -16.52 -12.68 -8.86
N SER A 11 -15.53 -12.51 -8.00
CA SER A 11 -14.83 -13.56 -7.27
C SER A 11 -14.51 -13.06 -5.87
N SER A 12 -14.23 -13.95 -4.94
CA SER A 12 -13.79 -13.58 -3.60
C SER A 12 -12.41 -12.93 -3.63
N SER A 13 -12.10 -12.08 -2.65
CA SER A 13 -10.76 -11.52 -2.50
C SER A 13 -9.77 -12.54 -1.91
N SER A 14 -8.48 -12.38 -2.23
CA SER A 14 -7.43 -13.28 -1.75
C SER A 14 -7.02 -12.99 -0.31
N ALA A 15 -6.30 -13.94 0.30
CA ALA A 15 -5.75 -13.81 1.65
C ALA A 15 -4.54 -12.86 1.74
N LEU A 16 -4.07 -12.31 0.63
CA LEU A 16 -2.92 -11.42 0.62
C LEU A 16 -3.25 -10.11 1.32
N TYR A 17 -2.34 -9.65 2.19
CA TYR A 17 -2.49 -8.38 2.87
C TYR A 17 -2.38 -7.20 1.88
N ASN A 18 -2.98 -6.06 2.20
CA ASN A 18 -3.10 -4.90 1.31
C ASN A 18 -3.70 -5.22 -0.07
N ASN A 19 -4.70 -6.09 -0.12
CA ASN A 19 -5.30 -6.56 -1.37
C ASN A 19 -6.36 -5.62 -1.96
N LEU A 20 -6.65 -4.50 -1.32
CA LEU A 20 -7.63 -3.49 -1.73
C LEU A 20 -6.94 -2.21 -2.17
N ALA A 21 -7.38 -1.66 -3.30
CA ALA A 21 -7.00 -0.34 -3.77
C ALA A 21 -8.26 0.51 -3.99
N VAL A 22 -8.14 1.81 -3.74
CA VAL A 22 -9.22 2.79 -3.95
C VAL A 22 -8.67 3.99 -4.71
N LEU A 23 -9.35 4.39 -5.77
CA LEU A 23 -9.09 5.64 -6.46
C LEU A 23 -9.99 6.73 -5.90
N CYS A 24 -9.47 7.55 -5.01
CA CYS A 24 -10.16 8.69 -4.45
C CYS A 24 -10.20 9.85 -5.46
N ALA A 25 -11.30 10.61 -5.42
CA ALA A 25 -11.40 11.90 -6.10
C ALA A 25 -11.54 13.00 -5.04
N PRO A 26 -10.90 14.15 -5.22
CA PRO A 26 -11.14 15.29 -4.34
C PRO A 26 -12.64 15.65 -4.35
N ALA A 27 -13.26 15.74 -3.18
CA ALA A 27 -14.65 16.15 -2.99
C ALA A 27 -15.76 15.31 -3.68
N ARG A 28 -15.50 14.04 -4.02
CA ARG A 28 -16.49 13.13 -4.64
C ARG A 28 -16.37 11.71 -4.07
N PRO A 29 -17.41 10.86 -4.21
CA PRO A 29 -17.28 9.43 -3.94
C PRO A 29 -16.10 8.82 -4.69
N PRO A 30 -15.48 7.73 -4.19
CA PRO A 30 -14.37 7.09 -4.86
C PRO A 30 -14.75 6.70 -6.29
N ARG A 31 -13.82 6.92 -7.24
CA ARG A 31 -14.05 6.67 -8.67
C ARG A 31 -13.95 5.19 -9.03
N ALA A 32 -13.13 4.46 -8.31
CA ALA A 32 -12.93 3.05 -8.57
C ALA A 32 -12.39 2.31 -7.34
N PHE A 33 -12.64 1.01 -7.32
CA PHE A 33 -12.11 0.05 -6.37
C PHE A 33 -11.40 -1.07 -7.13
N GLY A 34 -10.30 -1.56 -6.59
CA GLY A 34 -9.58 -2.72 -7.08
C GLY A 34 -9.38 -3.73 -5.96
N ALA A 35 -9.80 -4.97 -6.17
CA ALA A 35 -9.55 -6.07 -5.25
C ALA A 35 -8.75 -7.18 -5.93
N VAL A 36 -7.63 -7.54 -5.33
CA VAL A 36 -6.77 -8.63 -5.82
C VAL A 36 -7.40 -9.98 -5.49
N HIS A 37 -7.53 -10.83 -6.49
CA HIS A 37 -7.96 -12.21 -6.33
C HIS A 37 -7.06 -13.14 -7.16
N GLY A 38 -6.19 -13.88 -6.48
CA GLY A 38 -5.32 -14.86 -7.14
C GLY A 38 -4.53 -14.25 -8.31
N THR A 39 -4.91 -14.60 -9.52
CA THR A 39 -4.25 -14.17 -10.76
C THR A 39 -4.86 -12.92 -11.41
N THR A 40 -5.88 -12.33 -10.79
CA THR A 40 -6.64 -11.22 -11.38
C THR A 40 -6.88 -10.09 -10.39
N LEU A 41 -7.03 -8.88 -10.91
CA LEU A 41 -7.59 -7.73 -10.21
C LEU A 41 -9.05 -7.55 -10.65
N SER A 42 -9.97 -7.56 -9.70
CA SER A 42 -11.36 -7.14 -9.92
C SER A 42 -11.43 -5.61 -9.84
N LEU A 43 -11.75 -4.95 -10.94
CA LEU A 43 -11.84 -3.50 -11.06
C LEU A 43 -13.32 -3.09 -11.13
N LEU A 44 -13.75 -2.33 -10.13
CA LEU A 44 -15.09 -1.77 -10.01
C LEU A 44 -15.00 -0.25 -10.16
N GLY A 45 -15.56 0.29 -11.23
CA GLY A 45 -15.70 1.73 -11.42
C GLY A 45 -17.08 2.23 -10.99
N THR A 46 -17.19 3.52 -10.75
CA THR A 46 -18.51 4.19 -10.60
C THR A 46 -19.24 4.30 -11.94
N GLU A 47 -18.49 4.21 -13.03
CA GLU A 47 -19.00 4.25 -14.40
C GLU A 47 -18.55 2.99 -15.16
N GLY A 48 -19.49 2.27 -15.72
CA GLY A 48 -19.24 1.07 -16.54
C GLY A 48 -19.29 -0.27 -15.78
N PRO A 49 -19.25 -1.38 -16.51
CA PRO A 49 -19.35 -2.72 -15.94
C PRO A 49 -18.05 -3.11 -15.22
N PRO A 50 -18.13 -3.99 -14.20
CA PRO A 50 -16.95 -4.56 -13.54
C PRO A 50 -16.03 -5.25 -14.55
N ARG A 51 -14.71 -5.01 -14.42
CA ARG A 51 -13.68 -5.63 -15.27
C ARG A 51 -12.72 -6.46 -14.44
N GLN A 52 -12.01 -7.35 -15.11
CA GLN A 52 -10.92 -8.13 -14.53
C GLN A 52 -9.64 -7.91 -15.33
N LEU A 53 -8.56 -7.58 -14.65
CA LEU A 53 -7.24 -7.44 -15.23
C LEU A 53 -6.37 -8.63 -14.79
N PRO A 54 -5.90 -9.47 -15.75
CA PRO A 54 -5.08 -10.62 -15.42
C PRO A 54 -3.62 -10.23 -15.18
N ALA A 55 -2.91 -11.03 -14.40
CA ALA A 55 -1.46 -10.98 -14.32
C ALA A 55 -0.81 -11.37 -15.65
N ARG A 56 0.27 -10.69 -16.03
CA ARG A 56 1.06 -10.96 -17.24
C ARG A 56 2.26 -11.85 -16.94
N GLY A 57 2.83 -12.44 -18.00
CA GLY A 57 4.10 -13.16 -17.93
C GLY A 57 4.00 -14.68 -17.85
N GLY A 58 2.86 -15.28 -18.21
CA GLY A 58 2.74 -16.72 -18.40
C GLY A 58 3.14 -17.12 -19.82
N GLY A 59 4.39 -17.52 -20.03
CA GLY A 59 4.90 -17.94 -21.36
C GLY A 59 4.69 -19.41 -21.72
N SER A 60 4.21 -20.25 -20.83
CA SER A 60 3.83 -21.65 -21.09
C SER A 60 2.66 -22.06 -20.22
N ALA A 61 1.84 -22.97 -20.69
CA ALA A 61 0.52 -23.36 -20.20
C ALA A 61 0.43 -23.91 -18.75
N LEU A 62 1.42 -23.71 -17.89
CA LEU A 62 1.51 -24.41 -16.61
C LEU A 62 1.20 -23.58 -15.36
N SER A 63 1.26 -22.27 -15.36
CA SER A 63 0.75 -21.46 -14.23
C SER A 63 0.62 -19.97 -14.57
N THR A 64 -0.58 -19.44 -14.47
CA THR A 64 -0.79 -17.98 -14.44
C THR A 64 -0.21 -17.42 -13.14
N PRO A 65 0.63 -16.38 -13.18
CA PRO A 65 1.26 -15.83 -11.98
C PRO A 65 0.22 -15.20 -11.05
N LEU A 66 0.49 -15.23 -9.75
CA LEU A 66 -0.35 -14.54 -8.77
C LEU A 66 -0.06 -13.05 -8.77
N LEU A 67 -1.10 -12.25 -8.71
CA LEU A 67 -1.01 -10.84 -8.33
C LEU A 67 -0.73 -10.73 -6.83
N THR A 68 0.13 -9.80 -6.46
CA THR A 68 0.49 -9.55 -5.06
C THR A 68 -0.17 -8.29 -4.51
N GLN A 69 -0.26 -7.24 -5.31
CA GLN A 69 -0.83 -5.96 -4.91
C GLN A 69 -1.30 -5.15 -6.12
N ALA A 70 -2.18 -4.18 -5.87
CA ALA A 70 -2.55 -3.14 -6.82
C ALA A 70 -2.66 -1.80 -6.10
N ALA A 71 -2.30 -0.71 -6.78
CA ALA A 71 -2.46 0.65 -6.29
C ALA A 71 -2.62 1.64 -7.43
N TRP A 72 -3.40 2.69 -7.20
CA TRP A 72 -3.37 3.87 -8.04
C TRP A 72 -2.27 4.81 -7.59
N CYS A 73 -1.29 5.03 -8.44
CA CYS A 73 -0.22 5.97 -8.25
C CYS A 73 -0.64 7.32 -8.82
N GLN A 74 -0.88 8.28 -7.93
CA GLN A 74 -1.32 9.63 -8.30
C GLN A 74 -0.10 10.56 -8.32
N LEU A 75 0.47 10.77 -9.51
CA LEU A 75 1.51 11.74 -9.75
C LEU A 75 0.87 13.09 -10.17
N PRO A 76 1.55 14.22 -9.97
CA PRO A 76 0.99 15.53 -10.36
C PRO A 76 0.55 15.63 -11.81
N ALA A 77 1.30 15.01 -12.73
CA ALA A 77 1.02 15.05 -14.16
C ALA A 77 0.15 13.88 -14.67
N ARG A 78 0.02 12.79 -13.89
CA ARG A 78 -0.59 11.55 -14.40
C ARG A 78 -0.99 10.60 -13.26
N VAL A 79 -2.06 9.86 -13.46
CA VAL A 79 -2.48 8.76 -12.57
C VAL A 79 -2.35 7.44 -13.32
N LEU A 80 -1.64 6.49 -12.73
CA LEU A 80 -1.50 5.13 -13.26
C LEU A 80 -2.02 4.10 -12.27
N LEU A 81 -2.67 3.05 -12.78
CA LEU A 81 -2.99 1.84 -12.04
C LEU A 81 -1.81 0.86 -12.15
N VAL A 82 -1.19 0.55 -11.03
CA VAL A 82 -0.02 -0.34 -10.96
C VAL A 82 -0.40 -1.66 -10.31
N LEU A 83 -0.06 -2.76 -10.97
CA LEU A 83 -0.23 -4.13 -10.47
C LEU A 83 1.14 -4.78 -10.32
N THR A 84 1.36 -5.45 -9.21
CA THR A 84 2.55 -6.26 -8.96
C THR A 84 2.19 -7.74 -8.91
N SER A 85 3.11 -8.59 -9.34
CA SER A 85 2.91 -10.03 -9.43
C SER A 85 4.21 -10.82 -9.20
N GLN A 86 4.10 -12.15 -9.24
CA GLN A 86 5.23 -13.07 -9.25
C GLN A 86 6.11 -12.96 -10.51
N ARG A 87 5.70 -12.21 -11.52
CA ARG A 87 6.43 -12.06 -12.80
C ARG A 87 6.91 -10.66 -13.07
N GLY A 88 6.34 -9.65 -12.41
CA GLY A 88 6.76 -8.29 -12.65
C GLY A 88 5.76 -7.22 -12.25
N VAL A 89 5.86 -6.10 -12.95
CA VAL A 89 5.10 -4.89 -12.71
C VAL A 89 4.33 -4.52 -13.97
N GLN A 90 3.02 -4.33 -13.84
CA GLN A 90 2.13 -3.88 -14.91
C GLN A 90 1.62 -2.48 -14.56
N MET A 91 1.73 -1.55 -15.49
CA MET A 91 1.19 -0.21 -15.33
C MET A 91 0.14 0.06 -16.41
N TYR A 92 -1.02 0.50 -15.99
CA TYR A 92 -2.16 0.83 -16.86
C TYR A 92 -2.53 2.30 -16.70
N GLU A 93 -3.26 2.83 -17.70
CA GLU A 93 -4.01 4.07 -17.49
C GLU A 93 -4.97 3.91 -16.31
N ALA A 94 -5.36 5.01 -15.67
CA ALA A 94 -6.10 5.00 -14.41
C ALA A 94 -7.41 4.19 -14.45
N ASP A 95 -8.04 4.08 -15.62
CA ASP A 95 -9.26 3.31 -15.85
C ASP A 95 -9.02 1.82 -16.15
N GLY A 96 -7.74 1.39 -16.19
CA GLY A 96 -7.35 0.01 -16.53
C GLY A 96 -7.56 -0.37 -17.99
N SER A 97 -7.84 0.59 -18.88
CA SER A 97 -8.16 0.29 -20.31
C SER A 97 -6.94 -0.06 -21.14
N THR A 98 -5.83 0.61 -20.90
CA THR A 98 -4.63 0.53 -21.74
C THR A 98 -3.41 0.22 -20.89
N LEU A 99 -2.67 -0.82 -21.27
CA LEU A 99 -1.37 -1.11 -20.69
C LEU A 99 -0.35 -0.08 -21.18
N VAL A 100 0.26 0.64 -20.23
CA VAL A 100 1.29 1.65 -20.49
C VAL A 100 2.67 1.03 -20.47
N PHE A 101 2.93 0.13 -19.53
CA PHE A 101 4.27 -0.43 -19.31
C PHE A 101 4.21 -1.83 -18.68
N TRP A 102 5.18 -2.65 -19.04
CA TRP A 102 5.42 -3.96 -18.44
C TRP A 102 6.91 -4.13 -18.14
N HIS A 103 7.23 -4.45 -16.90
CA HIS A 103 8.58 -4.81 -16.46
C HIS A 103 8.59 -6.25 -15.95
N ALA A 104 9.34 -7.12 -16.60
CA ALA A 104 9.51 -8.50 -16.16
C ALA A 104 10.61 -8.56 -15.08
N LEU A 105 10.35 -9.30 -13.99
CA LEU A 105 11.38 -9.66 -13.03
C LEU A 105 12.27 -10.76 -13.61
N ASP A 106 13.57 -10.68 -13.30
CA ASP A 106 14.50 -11.79 -13.56
C ASP A 106 14.12 -12.97 -12.66
N VAL A 107 13.64 -14.03 -13.26
CA VAL A 107 13.30 -15.27 -12.56
C VAL A 107 14.52 -16.20 -12.63
N PRO A 108 15.09 -16.62 -11.48
CA PRO A 108 16.17 -17.59 -11.47
C PRO A 108 15.75 -18.89 -12.17
N GLU A 109 16.62 -19.47 -12.99
CA GLU A 109 16.35 -20.71 -13.73
C GLU A 109 16.15 -21.95 -12.86
N HIS A 110 16.49 -21.88 -11.57
CA HIS A 110 16.37 -23.00 -10.63
C HIS A 110 15.10 -22.93 -9.78
N PRO A 111 14.24 -23.97 -9.84
CA PRO A 111 12.95 -24.01 -9.12
C PRO A 111 13.04 -24.06 -7.58
N ALA A 112 14.24 -24.13 -7.02
CA ALA A 112 14.46 -24.17 -5.56
C ALA A 112 14.74 -22.78 -4.95
N ALA A 113 14.91 -21.73 -5.75
CA ALA A 113 14.95 -20.37 -5.24
C ALA A 113 13.52 -19.90 -4.94
N HIS A 114 13.32 -19.27 -3.80
CA HIS A 114 12.06 -18.63 -3.40
C HIS A 114 11.44 -17.91 -4.59
N SER A 115 10.16 -18.17 -4.86
CA SER A 115 9.49 -17.59 -6.04
C SER A 115 9.65 -16.06 -6.02
N ALA A 116 10.25 -15.51 -7.08
CA ALA A 116 10.40 -14.07 -7.22
C ALA A 116 9.00 -13.42 -7.27
N PHE A 117 8.86 -12.26 -6.66
CA PHE A 117 7.65 -11.45 -6.75
C PHE A 117 7.98 -9.97 -6.54
N ALA A 118 7.13 -9.11 -7.07
CA ALA A 118 7.12 -7.69 -6.74
C ALA A 118 6.02 -7.44 -5.70
N ARG A 119 6.25 -6.51 -4.77
CA ARG A 119 5.30 -6.04 -3.78
C ARG A 119 5.75 -4.74 -3.14
N GLY A 120 4.77 -3.91 -2.74
CA GLY A 120 4.99 -2.55 -2.28
C GLY A 120 5.00 -1.59 -3.47
N ILE A 121 4.09 -0.62 -3.45
CA ILE A 121 3.87 0.33 -4.54
C ILE A 121 3.67 1.71 -3.94
N ALA A 122 4.44 2.69 -4.38
CA ALA A 122 4.21 4.09 -4.01
C ALA A 122 4.59 5.04 -5.16
N ALA A 123 3.80 6.09 -5.32
CA ALA A 123 4.20 7.26 -6.09
C ALA A 123 5.14 8.12 -5.24
N ALA A 124 6.26 8.54 -5.78
CA ALA A 124 7.28 9.31 -5.07
C ALA A 124 7.72 10.52 -5.89
N GLY A 125 7.91 11.65 -5.20
CA GLY A 125 8.26 12.90 -5.84
C GLY A 125 7.23 13.31 -6.91
N GLU A 126 7.68 13.95 -7.97
CA GLU A 126 6.80 14.43 -9.02
C GLU A 126 6.54 13.42 -10.16
N ARG A 127 7.43 12.43 -10.34
CA ARG A 127 7.43 11.57 -11.53
C ARG A 127 7.85 10.12 -11.30
N PHE A 128 8.10 9.69 -10.07
CA PHE A 128 8.58 8.34 -9.81
C PHE A 128 7.50 7.41 -9.27
N ILE A 129 7.58 6.15 -9.66
CA ILE A 129 6.85 5.04 -9.03
C ILE A 129 7.88 4.05 -8.51
N CYS A 130 7.82 3.76 -7.21
CA CYS A 130 8.68 2.81 -6.53
C CYS A 130 7.95 1.50 -6.32
N VAL A 131 8.62 0.39 -6.64
CA VAL A 131 8.07 -0.96 -6.49
C VAL A 131 9.11 -1.86 -5.82
N GLY A 132 8.72 -2.50 -4.73
CA GLY A 132 9.56 -3.46 -4.02
C GLY A 132 9.60 -4.83 -4.67
N THR A 133 10.62 -5.61 -4.33
CA THR A 133 10.82 -6.97 -4.80
C THR A 133 11.14 -7.93 -3.67
N SER A 134 10.96 -9.23 -3.94
CA SER A 134 11.31 -10.30 -3.00
C SER A 134 12.82 -10.44 -2.74
N SER A 135 13.65 -9.86 -3.57
CA SER A 135 15.11 -9.80 -3.34
C SER A 135 15.53 -8.70 -2.35
N GLY A 136 14.60 -7.82 -1.95
CA GLY A 136 14.88 -6.63 -1.15
C GLY A 136 15.21 -5.38 -1.96
N ALA A 137 15.37 -5.50 -3.27
CA ALA A 137 15.56 -4.34 -4.15
C ALA A 137 14.26 -3.55 -4.31
N VAL A 138 14.38 -2.23 -4.40
CA VAL A 138 13.29 -1.32 -4.76
C VAL A 138 13.58 -0.75 -6.14
N LEU A 139 12.68 -1.00 -7.08
CA LEU A 139 12.76 -0.51 -8.45
C LEU A 139 12.15 0.89 -8.52
N VAL A 140 12.88 1.84 -9.05
CA VAL A 140 12.42 3.22 -9.25
C VAL A 140 12.18 3.45 -10.73
N PHE A 141 10.92 3.67 -11.10
CA PHE A 141 10.52 3.94 -12.48
C PHE A 141 10.29 5.44 -12.67
N ASP A 142 10.90 6.01 -13.70
CA ASP A 142 10.64 7.38 -14.16
C ASP A 142 9.44 7.37 -15.12
N ILE A 143 8.42 8.13 -14.77
CA ILE A 143 7.12 8.15 -15.45
C ILE A 143 6.99 9.43 -16.26
N PRO A 144 6.89 9.34 -17.59
CA PRO A 144 6.64 10.52 -18.42
C PRO A 144 5.22 11.06 -18.19
N PRO A 145 4.98 12.36 -18.37
CA PRO A 145 3.65 12.94 -18.17
C PRO A 145 2.58 12.39 -19.12
N LYS A 146 3.01 11.79 -20.22
CA LYS A 146 2.14 11.07 -21.18
C LYS A 146 2.95 10.06 -22.00
N GLY A 147 2.23 9.12 -22.64
CA GLY A 147 2.85 8.10 -23.47
C GLY A 147 3.36 6.90 -22.66
N THR A 148 4.22 6.10 -23.28
CA THR A 148 4.64 4.78 -22.77
C THR A 148 6.15 4.67 -22.48
N ASN A 149 6.89 5.77 -22.57
CA ASN A 149 8.34 5.81 -22.36
C ASN A 149 8.72 5.79 -20.88
N VAL A 150 8.18 4.81 -20.15
CA VAL A 150 8.57 4.55 -18.76
C VAL A 150 9.95 3.89 -18.76
N THR A 151 10.83 4.35 -17.88
CA THR A 151 12.19 3.79 -17.75
C THR A 151 12.47 3.39 -16.30
N LEU A 152 13.21 2.29 -16.11
CA LEU A 152 13.82 1.97 -14.84
C LEU A 152 15.01 2.91 -14.64
N SER A 153 14.89 3.90 -13.75
CA SER A 153 15.91 4.91 -13.54
C SER A 153 16.94 4.52 -12.48
N GLU A 154 16.50 3.79 -11.45
CA GLU A 154 17.35 3.44 -10.31
C GLU A 154 16.87 2.14 -9.66
N VAL A 155 17.79 1.43 -8.99
CA VAL A 155 17.50 0.26 -8.15
C VAL A 155 18.13 0.49 -6.79
N LEU A 156 17.29 0.50 -5.74
CA LEU A 156 17.73 0.73 -4.37
C LEU A 156 17.95 -0.61 -3.67
N GLU A 157 19.20 -0.90 -3.28
CA GLU A 157 19.61 -2.19 -2.72
C GLU A 157 20.00 -2.04 -1.25
N GLN A 158 19.02 -1.81 -0.37
CA GLN A 158 19.25 -1.60 1.06
C GLN A 158 18.62 -2.63 1.97
N HIS A 159 17.54 -3.28 1.54
CA HIS A 159 16.91 -4.37 2.27
C HIS A 159 17.58 -5.71 1.94
N ARG A 160 17.67 -6.58 2.95
CA ARG A 160 18.18 -7.96 2.81
C ARG A 160 17.06 -8.97 2.67
N ASP A 161 15.88 -8.61 3.14
CA ASP A 161 14.67 -9.42 3.15
C ASP A 161 13.66 -8.85 2.14
N PRO A 162 12.65 -9.65 1.73
CA PRO A 162 11.62 -9.19 0.80
C PRO A 162 10.97 -7.89 1.24
N VAL A 163 10.83 -6.94 0.32
CA VAL A 163 10.07 -5.71 0.56
C VAL A 163 8.60 -6.07 0.73
N THR A 164 7.97 -5.54 1.76
CA THR A 164 6.57 -5.80 2.10
C THR A 164 5.65 -4.63 1.75
N ASP A 165 6.11 -3.39 1.95
CA ASP A 165 5.32 -2.21 1.65
C ASP A 165 6.21 -0.98 1.44
N ILE A 166 5.66 0.03 0.77
CA ILE A 166 6.32 1.32 0.51
C ILE A 166 5.28 2.42 0.69
N ALA A 167 5.67 3.54 1.29
CA ALA A 167 4.83 4.72 1.41
C ALA A 167 5.63 6.00 1.17
N ALA A 168 5.03 6.93 0.44
CA ALA A 168 5.54 8.30 0.29
C ALA A 168 4.82 9.25 1.25
N GLU A 169 5.45 10.40 1.53
CA GLU A 169 4.89 11.47 2.36
C GLU A 169 3.56 11.97 1.76
N GLN A 170 2.53 11.97 2.58
CA GLN A 170 1.18 12.41 2.18
C GLN A 170 0.79 13.78 2.74
N GLY A 171 1.62 14.37 3.58
CA GLY A 171 1.44 15.70 4.14
C GLY A 171 2.60 16.62 3.78
N GLN A 172 3.17 17.25 4.77
CA GLN A 172 4.37 18.08 4.64
C GLN A 172 5.51 17.45 5.43
N ALA A 173 6.55 16.99 4.71
CA ALA A 173 7.76 16.52 5.36
C ALA A 173 8.43 17.69 6.10
N PRO A 174 8.83 17.54 7.37
CA PRO A 174 9.72 18.48 8.03
C PRO A 174 11.07 18.58 7.28
N ASP A 175 11.75 19.73 7.41
CA ASP A 175 13.05 19.92 6.81
C ASP A 175 14.04 18.82 7.23
N GLY A 176 14.65 18.18 6.24
CA GLY A 176 15.62 17.09 6.45
C GLY A 176 15.02 15.75 6.81
N ALA A 177 13.71 15.62 6.92
CA ALA A 177 13.05 14.33 7.06
C ALA A 177 12.95 13.59 5.73
N GLY A 178 12.89 12.24 5.80
CA GLY A 178 12.59 11.42 4.63
C GLY A 178 11.17 11.63 4.13
N ASP A 179 10.99 11.56 2.82
CA ASP A 179 9.71 11.67 2.13
C ASP A 179 9.25 10.35 1.49
N LEU A 180 10.03 9.28 1.69
CA LEU A 180 9.70 7.91 1.31
C LEU A 180 10.18 6.94 2.39
N VAL A 181 9.38 5.93 2.69
CA VAL A 181 9.71 4.81 3.58
C VAL A 181 9.48 3.48 2.87
N THR A 182 10.44 2.57 3.01
CA THR A 182 10.33 1.18 2.53
C THR A 182 10.47 0.22 3.70
N ALA A 183 9.65 -0.82 3.72
CA ALA A 183 9.62 -1.83 4.78
C ALA A 183 9.89 -3.22 4.24
N ASP A 184 10.45 -4.10 5.06
CA ASP A 184 10.72 -5.48 4.69
C ASP A 184 10.14 -6.51 5.68
N ASP A 185 10.30 -7.78 5.32
CA ASP A 185 9.77 -8.92 6.06
C ASP A 185 10.44 -9.14 7.44
N SER A 186 11.64 -8.60 7.66
CA SER A 186 12.29 -8.59 8.97
C SER A 186 11.83 -7.44 9.88
N GLY A 187 11.04 -6.51 9.35
CA GLY A 187 10.58 -5.30 10.02
C GLY A 187 11.55 -4.12 9.92
N THR A 188 12.59 -4.23 9.11
CA THR A 188 13.50 -3.11 8.84
C THR A 188 12.78 -2.05 8.01
N LEU A 189 12.95 -0.78 8.41
CA LEU A 189 12.48 0.38 7.67
C LEU A 189 13.66 1.17 7.15
N CYS A 190 13.62 1.54 5.87
CA CYS A 190 14.57 2.46 5.26
C CYS A 190 13.87 3.78 4.96
N LEU A 191 14.51 4.88 5.33
CA LEU A 191 14.03 6.24 5.14
C LEU A 191 14.84 6.90 4.02
N TRP A 192 14.15 7.47 3.06
CA TRP A 192 14.75 8.02 1.84
C TRP A 192 14.35 9.46 1.62
N SER A 193 15.25 10.21 1.02
CA SER A 193 14.94 11.49 0.36
C SER A 193 14.80 11.25 -1.15
N THR A 194 13.68 11.71 -1.71
CA THR A 194 13.40 11.59 -3.15
C THR A 194 13.77 12.91 -3.82
N GLY A 195 14.87 12.91 -4.57
CA GLY A 195 15.35 14.05 -5.35
C GLY A 195 15.58 13.65 -6.80
N GLU A 196 16.61 14.21 -7.42
CA GLU A 196 17.09 13.70 -8.72
C GLU A 196 17.64 12.28 -8.59
N GLU A 197 18.28 11.99 -7.45
CA GLU A 197 18.70 10.66 -7.00
C GLU A 197 18.08 10.36 -5.64
N PHE A 198 17.77 9.08 -5.38
CA PHE A 198 17.23 8.63 -4.11
C PHE A 198 18.35 8.45 -3.09
N THR A 199 18.29 9.16 -2.00
CA THR A 199 19.32 9.13 -0.94
C THR A 199 18.78 8.46 0.31
N LEU A 200 19.50 7.43 0.79
CA LEU A 200 19.20 6.80 2.08
C LEU A 200 19.56 7.76 3.21
N LEU A 201 18.58 8.15 4.01
CA LEU A 201 18.76 9.02 5.19
C LEU A 201 18.99 8.21 6.46
N GLY A 202 18.38 7.05 6.56
CA GLY A 202 18.53 6.20 7.75
C GLY A 202 17.84 4.87 7.63
N LYS A 203 18.17 3.98 8.58
CA LYS A 203 17.54 2.68 8.75
C LYS A 203 17.06 2.51 10.18
N ILE A 204 15.86 2.01 10.33
CA ILE A 204 15.32 1.55 11.61
C ILE A 204 15.42 0.02 11.58
N PRO A 205 16.24 -0.58 12.45
CA PRO A 205 16.43 -2.02 12.43
C PRO A 205 15.15 -2.75 12.82
N GLY A 206 14.90 -3.88 12.16
CA GLY A 206 13.78 -4.76 12.48
C GLY A 206 13.95 -5.42 13.85
N SER A 207 12.82 -5.66 14.50
CA SER A 207 12.76 -6.38 15.80
C SER A 207 12.48 -7.88 15.63
N GLY A 208 12.60 -8.41 14.41
CA GLY A 208 12.26 -9.80 14.09
C GLY A 208 10.76 -10.05 13.91
N CYS A 209 9.98 -8.97 13.79
CA CYS A 209 8.56 -9.03 13.49
C CYS A 209 8.30 -8.33 12.16
N THR A 210 7.65 -9.01 11.23
CA THR A 210 7.33 -8.48 9.90
C THR A 210 6.58 -7.17 9.99
N CYS A 211 7.05 -6.15 9.25
CA CYS A 211 6.28 -4.95 8.99
C CYS A 211 5.46 -5.17 7.71
N SER A 212 4.16 -5.32 7.86
CA SER A 212 3.25 -5.65 6.76
C SER A 212 2.72 -4.43 6.01
N SER A 213 2.69 -3.29 6.65
CA SER A 213 2.18 -2.05 6.05
C SER A 213 2.78 -0.81 6.70
N VAL A 214 3.01 0.22 5.90
CA VAL A 214 3.54 1.51 6.33
C VAL A 214 2.74 2.66 5.72
N THR A 215 2.70 3.78 6.44
CA THR A 215 2.24 5.08 5.95
C THR A 215 3.23 6.15 6.39
N LEU A 216 3.26 7.28 5.70
CA LEU A 216 4.14 8.42 6.03
C LEU A 216 3.33 9.72 5.91
N TRP A 217 3.29 10.48 7.01
CA TRP A 217 2.51 11.70 7.10
C TRP A 217 3.14 12.70 8.06
N ASN A 218 3.42 13.91 7.57
CA ASN A 218 4.04 15.00 8.35
C ASN A 218 5.30 14.54 9.12
N GLY A 219 6.14 13.75 8.45
CA GLY A 219 7.36 13.21 9.03
C GLY A 219 7.15 12.08 10.04
N ILE A 220 5.94 11.54 10.17
CA ILE A 220 5.62 10.40 11.02
C ILE A 220 5.42 9.16 10.16
N VAL A 221 6.22 8.13 10.40
CA VAL A 221 6.00 6.79 9.85
C VAL A 221 5.07 6.03 10.80
N ALA A 222 3.91 5.60 10.31
CA ALA A 222 3.08 4.62 11.01
C ALA A 222 3.31 3.24 10.39
N ALA A 223 3.77 2.30 11.18
CA ALA A 223 4.10 0.94 10.76
C ALA A 223 3.24 -0.08 11.50
N GLY A 224 2.63 -1.01 10.76
CA GLY A 224 1.85 -2.13 11.27
C GLY A 224 2.63 -3.44 11.21
N TYR A 225 2.54 -4.22 12.28
CA TYR A 225 3.37 -5.41 12.47
C TYR A 225 2.56 -6.69 12.63
N GLY A 226 3.22 -7.83 12.37
CA GLY A 226 2.65 -9.15 12.53
C GLY A 226 2.25 -9.54 13.96
N ASN A 227 2.73 -8.83 14.96
CA ASN A 227 2.32 -8.98 16.36
C ASN A 227 1.11 -8.11 16.77
N GLY A 228 0.49 -7.41 15.82
CA GLY A 228 -0.67 -6.54 16.05
C GLY A 228 -0.35 -5.15 16.57
N GLN A 229 0.91 -4.78 16.68
CA GLN A 229 1.33 -3.45 17.11
C GLN A 229 1.35 -2.46 15.95
N ILE A 230 0.95 -1.23 16.25
CA ILE A 230 1.26 -0.05 15.42
C ILE A 230 2.35 0.72 16.15
N ARG A 231 3.42 1.06 15.45
CA ARG A 231 4.53 1.89 15.95
C ARG A 231 4.64 3.14 15.11
N LEU A 232 4.83 4.28 15.79
CA LEU A 232 5.04 5.59 15.17
C LEU A 232 6.50 5.97 15.30
N TRP A 233 7.15 6.21 14.16
CA TRP A 233 8.56 6.55 14.10
C TRP A 233 8.75 7.95 13.51
N GLU A 234 9.73 8.67 14.00
CA GLU A 234 10.15 9.95 13.45
C GLU A 234 10.97 9.74 12.16
N ALA A 235 10.50 10.24 11.02
CA ALA A 235 11.18 10.04 9.74
C ALA A 235 12.51 10.78 9.63
N GLY A 236 12.72 11.83 10.42
CA GLY A 236 13.98 12.58 10.44
C GLY A 236 15.08 11.95 11.30
N THR A 237 14.71 11.21 12.35
CA THR A 237 15.65 10.68 13.37
C THR A 237 15.61 9.16 13.50
N GLY A 238 14.56 8.50 13.02
CA GLY A 238 14.32 7.08 13.23
C GLY A 238 13.93 6.72 14.67
N GLN A 239 13.59 7.70 15.52
CA GLN A 239 13.20 7.46 16.91
C GLN A 239 11.76 6.97 16.99
N LEU A 240 11.53 6.00 17.89
CA LEU A 240 10.19 5.57 18.27
C LEU A 240 9.51 6.68 19.10
N ARG A 241 8.35 7.16 18.60
CA ARG A 241 7.58 8.24 19.25
C ARG A 241 6.39 7.71 20.03
N ALA A 242 5.72 6.68 19.51
CA ALA A 242 4.58 6.06 20.16
C ALA A 242 4.41 4.61 19.70
N GLN A 243 3.74 3.82 20.50
CA GLN A 243 3.42 2.42 20.21
C GLN A 243 2.08 2.05 20.82
N VAL A 244 1.28 1.27 20.11
CA VAL A 244 0.00 0.77 20.58
C VAL A 244 -0.19 -0.70 20.19
N SER A 245 -0.74 -1.49 21.12
CA SER A 245 -1.23 -2.84 20.83
C SER A 245 -2.62 -2.71 20.19
N ALA A 246 -2.64 -2.54 18.87
CA ALA A 246 -3.84 -2.19 18.13
C ALA A 246 -4.75 -3.39 17.86
N HIS A 247 -4.16 -4.55 17.59
CA HIS A 247 -4.84 -5.76 17.18
C HIS A 247 -4.30 -6.99 17.90
N ALA A 248 -5.13 -8.03 18.02
CA ALA A 248 -4.74 -9.31 18.62
C ALA A 248 -3.96 -10.21 17.66
N ARG A 249 -3.92 -9.88 16.37
CA ARG A 249 -3.32 -10.66 15.28
C ARG A 249 -2.60 -9.74 14.31
N TRP A 250 -2.06 -10.32 13.24
CA TRP A 250 -1.36 -9.63 12.17
C TRP A 250 -2.15 -8.47 11.61
N ILE A 251 -1.51 -7.30 11.53
CA ILE A 251 -2.04 -6.16 10.80
C ILE A 251 -1.78 -6.40 9.31
N TYR A 252 -2.84 -6.41 8.53
CA TYR A 252 -2.77 -6.64 7.08
C TYR A 252 -2.89 -5.36 6.26
N ALA A 253 -3.46 -4.31 6.82
CA ALA A 253 -3.65 -3.05 6.11
C ALA A 253 -3.51 -1.86 7.05
N LEU A 254 -2.81 -0.83 6.57
CA LEU A 254 -2.84 0.53 7.09
C LEU A 254 -3.15 1.48 5.95
N ASP A 255 -3.93 2.50 6.23
CA ASP A 255 -4.13 3.61 5.33
C ASP A 255 -4.27 4.92 6.10
N LEU A 256 -4.00 6.04 5.44
CA LEU A 256 -3.97 7.34 6.07
C LEU A 256 -4.82 8.34 5.31
N ALA A 257 -5.58 9.16 6.07
CA ALA A 257 -6.33 10.28 5.56
C ALA A 257 -5.51 11.57 5.74
N PRO A 258 -4.90 12.10 4.68
CA PRO A 258 -3.87 13.15 4.81
C PRO A 258 -4.41 14.48 5.31
N LEU A 259 -5.67 14.82 5.09
CA LEU A 259 -6.25 16.08 5.56
C LEU A 259 -6.51 16.11 7.06
N THR A 260 -6.67 14.97 7.70
CA THR A 260 -7.06 14.89 9.10
C THR A 260 -6.03 14.17 9.99
N GLY A 261 -5.12 13.38 9.40
CA GLY A 261 -4.24 12.50 10.15
C GLY A 261 -4.96 11.28 10.76
N LYS A 262 -6.13 10.92 10.26
CA LYS A 262 -6.76 9.66 10.63
C LYS A 262 -5.97 8.49 10.03
N LEU A 263 -5.75 7.46 10.83
CA LEU A 263 -5.12 6.21 10.43
C LEU A 263 -6.15 5.09 10.52
N LEU A 264 -6.22 4.27 9.47
CA LEU A 264 -7.07 3.09 9.39
C LEU A 264 -6.22 1.86 9.50
N SER A 265 -6.58 0.92 10.37
CA SER A 265 -5.91 -0.38 10.50
C SER A 265 -6.90 -1.52 10.37
N GLY A 266 -6.53 -2.55 9.61
CA GLY A 266 -7.30 -3.79 9.46
C GLY A 266 -6.40 -4.99 9.71
N ALA A 267 -6.94 -6.04 10.34
CA ALA A 267 -6.13 -7.17 10.77
C ALA A 267 -6.86 -8.53 10.67
N GLU A 268 -6.07 -9.57 10.84
CA GLU A 268 -6.52 -10.96 10.88
C GLU A 268 -7.53 -11.24 12.01
N ASP A 269 -7.57 -10.40 13.05
CA ASP A 269 -8.50 -10.52 14.19
C ASP A 269 -9.94 -10.10 13.86
N SER A 270 -10.25 -9.84 12.60
CA SER A 270 -11.57 -9.40 12.11
C SER A 270 -11.98 -7.97 12.49
N PHE A 271 -11.06 -7.18 12.99
CA PHE A 271 -11.32 -5.79 13.37
C PHE A 271 -10.71 -4.80 12.39
N VAL A 272 -11.42 -3.69 12.23
CA VAL A 272 -10.92 -2.44 11.66
C VAL A 272 -10.97 -1.37 12.73
N HIS A 273 -9.87 -0.64 12.92
CA HIS A 273 -9.81 0.48 13.83
C HIS A 273 -9.50 1.77 13.09
N VAL A 274 -10.11 2.86 13.53
CA VAL A 274 -9.75 4.21 13.10
C VAL A 274 -9.08 4.91 14.28
N TRP A 275 -7.92 5.47 14.02
CA TRP A 275 -7.08 6.19 14.95
C TRP A 275 -6.95 7.64 14.51
N LYS A 276 -6.57 8.52 15.40
CA LYS A 276 -6.17 9.90 15.12
C LYS A 276 -4.70 10.07 15.48
N LEU A 277 -3.90 10.44 14.50
CA LEU A 277 -2.53 10.89 14.71
C LEU A 277 -2.50 12.39 14.92
N SER A 278 -1.71 12.86 15.86
CA SER A 278 -1.47 14.28 16.08
C SER A 278 -0.05 14.52 16.56
N ARG A 279 0.46 15.71 16.25
CA ARG A 279 1.70 16.23 16.80
C ARG A 279 1.37 17.51 17.54
N ASN A 280 1.77 17.60 18.80
CA ASN A 280 1.63 18.81 19.60
C ASN A 280 2.63 19.85 19.08
N PRO A 281 2.20 21.04 18.62
CA PRO A 281 3.11 22.03 18.06
C PRO A 281 4.04 22.67 19.10
N ASP A 282 3.66 22.64 20.40
CA ASP A 282 4.44 23.27 21.47
C ASP A 282 5.48 22.33 22.06
N THR A 283 5.15 21.05 22.23
CA THR A 283 6.02 20.04 22.85
C THR A 283 6.65 19.07 21.87
N ASP A 284 6.20 19.09 20.62
CA ASP A 284 6.56 18.14 19.56
C ASP A 284 6.20 16.68 19.90
N ASP A 285 5.34 16.44 20.89
CA ASP A 285 4.87 15.11 21.21
C ASP A 285 3.96 14.55 20.12
N VAL A 286 4.16 13.28 19.78
CA VAL A 286 3.35 12.54 18.82
C VAL A 286 2.41 11.62 19.57
N GLU A 287 1.12 11.72 19.25
CA GLU A 287 0.04 10.96 19.90
C GLU A 287 -0.74 10.15 18.87
N ILE A 288 -1.22 8.99 19.32
CA ILE A 288 -2.18 8.15 18.62
C ILE A 288 -3.39 7.91 19.51
N GLN A 289 -4.56 8.35 19.08
CA GLN A 289 -5.82 8.22 19.80
C GLN A 289 -6.76 7.27 19.07
N HIS A 290 -7.35 6.32 19.80
CA HIS A 290 -8.38 5.45 19.24
C HIS A 290 -9.71 6.20 19.07
N CYS A 291 -10.30 6.12 17.87
CA CYS A 291 -11.53 6.84 17.53
C CYS A 291 -12.72 5.91 17.28
N HIS A 292 -12.49 4.76 16.63
CA HIS A 292 -13.58 3.85 16.24
C HIS A 292 -13.06 2.42 16.09
N ALA A 293 -13.93 1.45 16.38
CA ALA A 293 -13.69 0.04 16.12
C ALA A 293 -14.89 -0.56 15.39
N GLU A 294 -14.63 -1.37 14.37
CA GLU A 294 -15.63 -2.11 13.62
C GLU A 294 -15.24 -3.58 13.56
N CYS A 295 -16.16 -4.47 13.94
CA CYS A 295 -15.97 -5.91 13.81
C CYS A 295 -16.57 -6.38 12.47
N VAL A 296 -15.74 -6.98 11.64
CA VAL A 296 -16.18 -7.68 10.42
C VAL A 296 -16.28 -9.16 10.75
N THR A 297 -17.45 -9.58 11.17
CA THR A 297 -17.71 -10.91 11.74
C THR A 297 -17.19 -12.03 10.81
N ASP A 298 -16.49 -13.00 11.41
CA ASP A 298 -15.96 -14.20 10.76
C ASP A 298 -15.08 -13.93 9.52
N THR A 299 -14.43 -12.74 9.46
CA THR A 299 -13.66 -12.33 8.29
C THR A 299 -12.28 -11.83 8.71
N GLN A 300 -11.22 -12.42 8.18
CA GLN A 300 -9.89 -11.81 8.24
C GLN A 300 -9.86 -10.59 7.32
N VAL A 301 -9.60 -9.41 7.89
CA VAL A 301 -9.50 -8.19 7.11
C VAL A 301 -8.16 -8.14 6.39
N CYS A 302 -8.19 -8.24 5.07
CA CYS A 302 -6.99 -8.23 4.23
C CYS A 302 -6.69 -6.86 3.63
N GLY A 303 -7.71 -6.06 3.38
CA GLY A 303 -7.59 -4.70 2.84
C GLY A 303 -8.49 -3.73 3.57
N ALA A 304 -7.98 -2.53 3.82
CA ALA A 304 -8.74 -1.42 4.36
C ALA A 304 -8.18 -0.11 3.78
N ARG A 305 -9.04 0.71 3.20
CA ARG A 305 -8.66 1.97 2.55
C ARG A 305 -9.68 3.05 2.84
N PHE A 306 -9.21 4.25 3.14
CA PHE A 306 -10.07 5.42 3.12
C PHE A 306 -10.55 5.71 1.70
N CYS A 307 -11.79 6.18 1.59
CA CYS A 307 -12.42 6.52 0.32
C CYS A 307 -12.37 8.01 0.01
N ASP A 308 -11.89 8.81 0.95
CA ASP A 308 -11.73 10.25 0.82
C ASP A 308 -10.53 10.75 1.67
N PRO A 309 -9.94 11.90 1.32
CA PRO A 309 -8.75 12.40 2.00
C PRO A 309 -8.99 12.93 3.43
N ALA A 310 -10.24 13.11 3.85
CA ALA A 310 -10.60 13.48 5.22
C ALA A 310 -10.80 12.24 6.11
N GLY A 311 -10.94 11.06 5.49
CA GLY A 311 -11.18 9.82 6.19
C GLY A 311 -12.58 9.75 6.80
N ASP A 312 -13.59 10.29 6.13
CA ASP A 312 -14.98 10.21 6.56
C ASP A 312 -15.65 8.91 6.14
N THR A 313 -15.10 8.28 5.11
CA THR A 313 -15.57 7.00 4.59
C THR A 313 -14.39 6.05 4.37
N PHE A 314 -14.63 4.75 4.52
CA PHE A 314 -13.62 3.74 4.23
C PHE A 314 -14.24 2.46 3.65
N ALA A 315 -13.42 1.67 2.98
CA ALA A 315 -13.77 0.39 2.40
C ALA A 315 -12.90 -0.73 2.96
N VAL A 316 -13.47 -1.93 3.04
CA VAL A 316 -12.84 -3.12 3.60
C VAL A 316 -13.02 -4.29 2.66
N SER A 317 -11.97 -5.07 2.46
CA SER A 317 -11.98 -6.39 1.84
C SER A 317 -11.49 -7.44 2.83
N GLY A 318 -11.97 -8.66 2.70
CA GLY A 318 -11.61 -9.75 3.61
C GLY A 318 -11.28 -11.04 2.87
N TYR A 319 -10.62 -11.95 3.56
CA TYR A 319 -10.31 -13.27 3.02
C TYR A 319 -11.59 -14.00 2.62
N ASP A 320 -11.61 -14.52 1.41
CA ASP A 320 -12.74 -15.25 0.80
C ASP A 320 -14.07 -14.49 0.82
N LEU A 321 -14.02 -13.17 0.98
CA LEU A 321 -15.20 -12.31 0.95
C LEU A 321 -15.47 -11.87 -0.50
N GLY A 322 -16.66 -12.18 -1.01
CA GLY A 322 -17.12 -11.82 -2.36
C GLY A 322 -17.64 -10.39 -2.48
N GLU A 323 -17.34 -9.54 -1.52
CA GLU A 323 -17.86 -8.17 -1.44
C GLU A 323 -16.79 -7.21 -0.89
N ILE A 324 -16.85 -5.95 -1.32
CA ILE A 324 -16.20 -4.83 -0.65
C ILE A 324 -17.24 -4.15 0.25
N LEU A 325 -16.91 -4.03 1.53
CA LEU A 325 -17.77 -3.39 2.53
C LEU A 325 -17.42 -1.92 2.65
N CYS A 326 -18.41 -1.03 2.47
CA CYS A 326 -18.21 0.42 2.55
C CYS A 326 -18.89 0.98 3.80
N TYR A 327 -18.16 1.83 4.51
CA TYR A 327 -18.54 2.48 5.76
C TYR A 327 -18.50 3.99 5.61
N GLY A 328 -19.51 4.67 6.17
CA GLY A 328 -19.63 6.11 6.17
C GLY A 328 -19.95 6.68 7.55
N PRO A 329 -20.21 7.98 7.67
CA PRO A 329 -20.57 8.62 8.92
C PRO A 329 -21.80 7.98 9.56
N ALA A 330 -21.79 7.83 10.89
CA ALA A 330 -22.91 7.31 11.66
C ALA A 330 -24.00 8.37 11.85
#